data_a3a786cae477d3e3a2c315e2a6ca5c71
#
_entry.id   a3a786cae477d3e3a2c315e2a6ca5c71
#
_cell.length_a   1.000
_cell.length_b   1.000
_cell.length_c   1.000
_cell.angle_alpha   90.00
_cell.angle_beta   90.00
_cell.angle_gamma   90.00
#
_symmetry.space_group_name_H-M   'P 1'
#
loop_
_entity.id
_entity.type
_entity.pdbx_description
1 polymer ?
#
loop_
_entity_poly.entity_id
_entity_poly.type
_entity_poly.pdbx_seq_one_letter_code
_entity_poly.pdbx_strand_id
1 'polypeptide(L)'
;VENLKRLAAQRGLDVAVTQPEDAHFIVAMTVGEGAPVAAQAEDTCLPYRRNVVVAVGTDVMGRGSDELGRVLLKGFLYALAHQPELPQTILFYNGGAHLTVQGSDSLEDLQDMAARGVEILTCGTCLNHYGLTEQLAVGGMTNMYDIVEKLTHADLVVKP
;
A
#
# COMPACT_ATOMS: atom_id res chain seq x y z
N VAL A 1 -16.86 17.03 -25.85
CA VAL A 1 -17.86 16.18 -26.52
C VAL A 1 -17.24 14.85 -26.93
N GLU A 2 -16.07 14.82 -27.61
CA GLU A 2 -15.46 13.59 -28.12
C GLU A 2 -15.12 12.57 -27.03
N ASN A 3 -14.66 13.02 -25.87
CA ASN A 3 -14.37 12.12 -24.74
C ASN A 3 -15.63 11.42 -24.20
N LEU A 4 -16.77 12.12 -24.23
CA LEU A 4 -18.06 11.55 -23.82
C LEU A 4 -18.59 10.55 -24.85
N LYS A 5 -18.38 10.78 -26.14
CA LYS A 5 -18.70 9.81 -27.19
C LYS A 5 -17.87 8.54 -27.06
N ARG A 6 -16.56 8.67 -26.76
CA ARG A 6 -15.68 7.51 -26.51
C ARG A 6 -16.13 6.71 -25.29
N LEU A 7 -16.50 7.38 -24.21
CA LEU A 7 -17.00 6.73 -23.00
C LEU A 7 -18.29 5.96 -23.28
N ALA A 8 -19.23 6.58 -24.02
CA ALA A 8 -20.48 5.95 -24.42
C ALA A 8 -20.24 4.70 -25.28
N ALA A 9 -19.34 4.78 -26.25
CA ALA A 9 -18.98 3.64 -27.10
C ALA A 9 -18.35 2.48 -26.30
N GLN A 10 -17.49 2.78 -25.32
CA GLN A 10 -16.89 1.77 -24.44
C GLN A 10 -17.92 1.08 -23.52
N ARG A 11 -19.00 1.77 -23.19
CA ARG A 11 -20.07 1.28 -22.31
C ARG A 11 -21.27 0.73 -23.07
N GLY A 12 -21.24 0.71 -24.40
CA GLY A 12 -22.37 0.26 -25.23
C GLY A 12 -23.63 1.13 -25.10
N LEU A 13 -23.44 2.44 -24.85
CA LEU A 13 -24.53 3.40 -24.71
C LEU A 13 -24.77 4.14 -26.03
N ASP A 14 -26.02 4.37 -26.37
CA ASP A 14 -26.39 5.27 -27.45
C ASP A 14 -26.18 6.73 -27.05
N VAL A 15 -25.55 7.51 -27.93
CA VAL A 15 -25.23 8.90 -27.65
C VAL A 15 -25.86 9.83 -28.70
N ALA A 16 -26.65 10.78 -28.24
CA ALA A 16 -27.15 11.89 -29.04
C ALA A 16 -26.52 13.21 -28.57
N VAL A 17 -25.98 13.97 -29.50
CA VAL A 17 -25.36 15.27 -29.22
C VAL A 17 -26.14 16.34 -29.94
N THR A 18 -26.63 17.34 -29.22
CA THR A 18 -27.31 18.51 -29.75
C THR A 18 -26.52 19.76 -29.35
N GLN A 19 -26.32 20.66 -30.31
CA GLN A 19 -25.65 21.93 -30.08
C GLN A 19 -26.64 23.08 -30.31
N PRO A 20 -27.31 23.57 -29.25
CA PRO A 20 -28.27 24.66 -29.37
C PRO A 20 -27.62 26.05 -29.61
N GLU A 21 -26.35 26.22 -29.17
CA GLU A 21 -25.57 27.45 -29.30
C GLU A 21 -24.09 27.14 -29.49
N ASP A 22 -23.30 28.10 -30.03
CA ASP A 22 -21.88 27.89 -30.41
C ASP A 22 -20.95 27.32 -29.33
N ALA A 23 -21.26 27.47 -28.06
CA ALA A 23 -20.47 26.94 -26.96
C ALA A 23 -21.24 25.97 -26.04
N HIS A 24 -22.49 25.64 -26.37
CA HIS A 24 -23.36 24.80 -25.56
C HIS A 24 -23.62 23.45 -26.23
N PHE A 25 -23.24 22.35 -25.58
CA PHE A 25 -23.51 21.01 -26.08
C PHE A 25 -24.35 20.24 -25.04
N ILE A 26 -25.44 19.66 -25.51
CA ILE A 26 -26.25 18.72 -24.75
C ILE A 26 -25.89 17.30 -25.23
N VAL A 27 -25.39 16.46 -24.33
CA VAL A 27 -25.05 15.08 -24.63
C VAL A 27 -26.01 14.17 -23.85
N ALA A 28 -26.93 13.53 -24.55
CA ALA A 28 -27.82 12.53 -24.00
C ALA A 28 -27.24 11.15 -24.25
N MET A 29 -27.10 10.34 -23.18
CA MET A 29 -26.67 8.94 -23.25
C MET A 29 -27.83 8.06 -22.83
N THR A 30 -28.20 7.10 -23.69
CA THR A 30 -29.32 6.18 -23.43
C THR A 30 -28.82 4.75 -23.36
N VAL A 31 -29.31 3.98 -22.43
CA VAL A 31 -29.09 2.52 -22.34
C VAL A 31 -30.07 1.88 -23.31
N GLY A 32 -29.57 1.25 -24.41
CA GLY A 32 -30.40 0.52 -25.36
C GLY A 32 -31.06 -0.71 -24.72
N GLU A 33 -32.28 -1.05 -25.14
CA GLU A 33 -32.90 -2.32 -24.77
C GLU A 33 -32.07 -3.47 -25.32
N GLY A 34 -31.33 -4.16 -24.44
CA GLY A 34 -30.43 -5.27 -24.80
C GLY A 34 -28.95 -5.01 -24.51
N ALA A 35 -28.56 -3.81 -24.08
CA ALA A 35 -27.29 -3.68 -23.41
C ALA A 35 -27.27 -4.64 -22.19
N PRO A 36 -26.21 -5.45 -21.98
CA PRO A 36 -26.13 -6.20 -20.73
C PRO A 36 -26.26 -5.15 -19.63
N VAL A 37 -27.35 -5.27 -18.87
CA VAL A 37 -27.45 -4.55 -17.60
C VAL A 37 -26.20 -5.01 -16.88
N ALA A 38 -25.16 -4.17 -16.88
CA ALA A 38 -24.07 -4.37 -15.95
C ALA A 38 -24.81 -4.57 -14.63
N ALA A 39 -24.81 -5.82 -14.17
CA ALA A 39 -25.42 -6.16 -12.89
C ALA A 39 -25.06 -4.99 -12.02
N GLN A 40 -26.09 -4.35 -11.45
CA GLN A 40 -25.87 -3.26 -10.53
C GLN A 40 -24.73 -3.78 -9.67
N ALA A 41 -23.52 -3.37 -10.00
CA ALA A 41 -22.48 -3.39 -9.00
C ALA A 41 -23.19 -2.59 -7.91
N GLU A 42 -23.77 -3.34 -6.95
CA GLU A 42 -24.08 -2.74 -5.67
C GLU A 42 -22.87 -1.86 -5.46
N ASP A 43 -23.11 -0.58 -5.32
CA ASP A 43 -22.09 0.40 -4.97
C ASP A 43 -21.65 -0.02 -3.56
N THR A 44 -21.08 -1.22 -3.49
CA THR A 44 -20.15 -1.59 -2.46
C THR A 44 -18.98 -0.68 -2.77
N CYS A 45 -19.12 0.56 -2.34
CA CYS A 45 -18.02 1.40 -1.99
C CYS A 45 -17.15 0.50 -1.10
N LEU A 46 -16.26 -0.28 -1.74
CA LEU A 46 -15.26 -1.01 -0.98
C LEU A 46 -14.62 0.07 -0.13
N PRO A 47 -14.67 -0.04 1.21
CA PRO A 47 -14.18 1.02 2.06
C PRO A 47 -12.79 1.35 1.55
N TYR A 48 -12.58 2.61 1.13
CA TYR A 48 -11.29 3.07 0.64
C TYR A 48 -10.24 2.69 1.67
N ARG A 49 -9.49 1.63 1.38
CA ARG A 49 -8.41 1.20 2.25
C ARG A 49 -7.25 2.14 2.01
N ARG A 50 -7.03 2.99 3.00
CA ARG A 50 -5.89 3.90 3.02
C ARG A 50 -4.60 3.11 2.81
N ASN A 51 -3.80 3.50 1.82
CA ASN A 51 -2.47 2.90 1.60
C ASN A 51 -1.50 3.40 2.68
N VAL A 52 -1.43 2.67 3.79
CA VAL A 52 -0.54 2.98 4.92
C VAL A 52 0.76 2.22 4.75
N VAL A 53 1.88 2.94 4.75
CA VAL A 53 3.23 2.39 4.72
C VAL A 53 3.95 2.70 6.03
N VAL A 54 4.53 1.68 6.66
CA VAL A 54 5.39 1.85 7.84
C VAL A 54 6.85 1.76 7.42
N ALA A 55 7.64 2.77 7.73
CA ALA A 55 9.04 2.86 7.33
C ALA A 55 9.98 2.77 8.56
N VAL A 56 10.62 1.63 8.72
CA VAL A 56 11.49 1.31 9.87
C VAL A 56 12.95 1.41 9.45
N GLY A 57 13.59 2.52 9.79
CA GLY A 57 14.98 2.81 9.41
C GLY A 57 16.03 2.45 10.46
N THR A 58 15.61 2.06 11.65
CA THR A 58 16.51 1.76 12.78
C THR A 58 15.98 0.54 13.53
N ASP A 59 16.82 -0.06 14.36
CA ASP A 59 16.44 -1.10 15.33
C ASP A 59 16.01 -0.51 16.69
N VAL A 60 15.92 0.82 16.78
CA VAL A 60 15.50 1.57 17.95
C VAL A 60 14.43 2.61 17.61
N MET A 61 13.48 2.85 18.49
CA MET A 61 12.46 3.89 18.34
C MET A 61 12.87 5.17 19.05
N GLY A 62 12.85 6.28 18.31
CA GLY A 62 13.19 7.60 18.86
C GLY A 62 14.69 7.83 19.03
N ARG A 63 15.04 8.87 19.78
CA ARG A 63 16.42 9.25 20.10
C ARG A 63 16.59 9.33 21.62
N GLY A 64 17.66 8.73 22.14
CA GLY A 64 17.92 8.71 23.59
C GLY A 64 18.65 7.41 23.97
N SER A 65 18.11 6.65 24.90
CA SER A 65 18.66 5.33 25.24
C SER A 65 18.32 4.30 24.19
N ASP A 66 19.32 3.67 23.60
CA ASP A 66 19.14 2.58 22.63
C ASP A 66 18.44 1.36 23.26
N GLU A 67 18.74 1.07 24.54
CA GLU A 67 18.09 -0.02 25.26
C GLU A 67 16.58 0.21 25.35
N LEU A 68 16.17 1.40 25.76
CA LEU A 68 14.75 1.78 25.79
C LEU A 68 14.16 1.82 24.38
N GLY A 69 14.91 2.32 23.41
CA GLY A 69 14.48 2.41 22.01
C GLY A 69 14.16 1.04 21.41
N ARG A 70 14.92 -0.01 21.74
CA ARG A 70 14.63 -1.40 21.31
C ARG A 70 13.35 -1.93 21.95
N VAL A 71 13.15 -1.69 23.22
CA VAL A 71 11.92 -2.09 23.92
C VAL A 71 10.69 -1.40 23.32
N LEU A 72 10.81 -0.10 23.03
CA LEU A 72 9.74 0.67 22.44
C LEU A 72 9.41 0.21 21.01
N LEU A 73 10.41 -0.06 20.18
CA LEU A 73 10.20 -0.52 18.82
C LEU A 73 9.57 -1.92 18.77
N LYS A 74 10.01 -2.83 19.62
CA LYS A 74 9.36 -4.13 19.80
C LYS A 74 7.90 -3.98 20.21
N GLY A 75 7.63 -3.12 21.21
CA GLY A 75 6.26 -2.81 21.63
C GLY A 75 5.42 -2.17 20.53
N PHE A 76 6.01 -1.31 19.68
CA PHE A 76 5.34 -0.73 18.53
C PHE A 76 4.93 -1.79 17.50
N LEU A 77 5.84 -2.71 17.13
CA LEU A 77 5.55 -3.78 16.16
C LEU A 77 4.50 -4.74 16.71
N TYR A 78 4.61 -5.12 17.97
CA TYR A 78 3.59 -5.91 18.65
C TYR A 78 2.21 -5.22 18.62
N ALA A 79 2.14 -3.94 19.03
CA ALA A 79 0.90 -3.19 19.03
C ALA A 79 0.33 -3.02 17.60
N LEU A 80 1.19 -2.86 16.60
CA LEU A 80 0.81 -2.76 15.19
C LEU A 80 0.17 -4.07 14.71
N ALA A 81 0.76 -5.23 15.04
CA ALA A 81 0.24 -6.54 14.67
C ALA A 81 -1.17 -6.80 15.25
N HIS A 82 -1.49 -6.15 16.38
CA HIS A 82 -2.79 -6.29 17.05
C HIS A 82 -3.81 -5.21 16.68
N GLN A 83 -3.50 -4.35 15.69
CA GLN A 83 -4.50 -3.39 15.19
C GLN A 83 -5.57 -4.09 14.34
N PRO A 84 -6.82 -3.61 14.37
CA PRO A 84 -7.88 -4.13 13.50
C PRO A 84 -7.57 -3.88 12.01
N GLU A 85 -6.92 -2.78 11.69
CA GLU A 85 -6.47 -2.43 10.34
C GLU A 85 -4.93 -2.43 10.30
N LEU A 86 -4.37 -3.31 9.48
CA LEU A 86 -2.94 -3.42 9.27
C LEU A 86 -2.48 -2.50 8.12
N PRO A 87 -1.21 -2.04 8.14
CA PRO A 87 -0.63 -1.35 7.00
C PRO A 87 -0.57 -2.29 5.78
N GLN A 88 -0.51 -1.71 4.58
CA GLN A 88 -0.31 -2.49 3.35
C GLN A 88 1.14 -2.97 3.24
N THR A 89 2.08 -2.12 3.63
CA THR A 89 3.51 -2.41 3.48
C THR A 89 4.28 -1.94 4.70
N ILE A 90 5.27 -2.75 5.12
CA ILE A 90 6.29 -2.35 6.09
C ILE A 90 7.65 -2.45 5.40
N LEU A 91 8.37 -1.33 5.39
CA LEU A 91 9.69 -1.21 4.78
C LEU A 91 10.78 -1.19 5.84
N PHE A 92 11.76 -2.07 5.72
CA PHE A 92 12.92 -2.12 6.61
C PHE A 92 14.19 -1.74 5.85
N TYR A 93 14.92 -0.77 6.35
CA TYR A 93 16.19 -0.32 5.78
C TYR A 93 17.15 0.13 6.88
N ASN A 94 18.43 0.30 6.55
CA ASN A 94 19.49 0.61 7.51
C ASN A 94 19.44 -0.35 8.71
N GLY A 95 19.54 0.13 9.96
CA GLY A 95 19.46 -0.70 11.18
C GLY A 95 18.15 -1.50 11.30
N GLY A 96 17.05 -1.05 10.71
CA GLY A 96 15.80 -1.79 10.68
C GLY A 96 15.89 -3.17 10.03
N ALA A 97 16.88 -3.41 9.15
CA ALA A 97 17.10 -4.73 8.54
C ALA A 97 17.35 -5.84 9.55
N HIS A 98 17.87 -5.53 10.73
CA HIS A 98 18.09 -6.50 11.82
C HIS A 98 16.78 -7.08 12.37
N LEU A 99 15.63 -6.43 12.15
CA LEU A 99 14.35 -6.88 12.68
C LEU A 99 13.69 -8.00 11.86
N THR A 100 14.13 -8.20 10.61
CA THR A 100 13.53 -9.17 9.68
C THR A 100 14.32 -10.48 9.55
N VAL A 101 15.39 -10.63 10.32
CA VAL A 101 16.30 -11.77 10.23
C VAL A 101 16.10 -12.76 11.38
N GLN A 102 16.68 -13.95 11.24
CA GLN A 102 16.67 -14.98 12.26
C GLN A 102 17.19 -14.45 13.60
N GLY A 103 16.49 -14.79 14.68
CA GLY A 103 16.84 -14.35 16.03
C GLY A 103 16.31 -12.98 16.43
N SER A 104 15.59 -12.28 15.56
CA SER A 104 14.90 -11.04 15.92
C SER A 104 13.75 -11.31 16.89
N ASP A 105 13.65 -10.50 17.94
CA ASP A 105 12.57 -10.56 18.93
C ASP A 105 11.19 -10.16 18.37
N SER A 106 11.15 -9.51 17.20
CA SER A 106 9.92 -9.07 16.54
C SER A 106 9.50 -9.99 15.40
N LEU A 107 10.22 -11.11 15.19
CA LEU A 107 10.02 -11.94 14.01
C LEU A 107 8.63 -12.59 13.98
N GLU A 108 8.12 -13.03 15.13
CA GLU A 108 6.80 -13.66 15.26
C GLU A 108 5.68 -12.69 14.86
N ASP A 109 5.71 -11.46 15.36
CA ASP A 109 4.73 -10.42 15.03
C ASP A 109 4.77 -10.07 13.53
N LEU A 110 5.99 -9.99 12.96
CA LEU A 110 6.16 -9.71 11.53
C LEU A 110 5.65 -10.86 10.65
N GLN A 111 5.87 -12.11 11.06
CA GLN A 111 5.36 -13.29 10.35
C GLN A 111 3.83 -13.36 10.42
N ASP A 112 3.21 -13.04 11.56
CA ASP A 112 1.75 -12.95 11.67
C ASP A 112 1.19 -11.87 10.73
N MET A 113 1.77 -10.68 10.73
CA MET A 113 1.35 -9.62 9.81
C MET A 113 1.50 -10.03 8.34
N ALA A 114 2.61 -10.69 7.97
CA ALA A 114 2.82 -11.21 6.63
C ALA A 114 1.77 -12.26 6.24
N ALA A 115 1.44 -13.17 7.14
CA ALA A 115 0.40 -14.19 6.94
C ALA A 115 -1.00 -13.56 6.74
N ARG A 116 -1.23 -12.38 7.32
CA ARG A 116 -2.46 -11.60 7.17
C ARG A 116 -2.43 -10.65 5.95
N GLY A 117 -1.41 -10.76 5.10
CA GLY A 117 -1.33 -10.06 3.82
C GLY A 117 -0.59 -8.72 3.85
N VAL A 118 0.12 -8.40 4.93
CA VAL A 118 1.03 -7.24 4.95
C VAL A 118 2.27 -7.55 4.12
N GLU A 119 2.61 -6.68 3.19
CA GLU A 119 3.85 -6.79 2.42
C GLU A 119 5.03 -6.33 3.27
N ILE A 120 5.96 -7.23 3.58
CA ILE A 120 7.17 -6.93 4.35
C ILE A 120 8.36 -6.95 3.42
N LEU A 121 9.07 -5.82 3.34
CA LEU A 121 10.18 -5.64 2.43
C LEU A 121 11.41 -5.10 3.16
N THR A 122 12.56 -5.75 2.92
CA THR A 122 13.84 -5.37 3.51
C THR A 122 14.83 -4.95 2.42
N CYS A 123 15.48 -3.81 2.61
CA CYS A 123 16.47 -3.28 1.68
C CYS A 123 17.63 -4.25 1.48
N GLY A 124 17.81 -4.74 0.25
CA GLY A 124 18.87 -5.68 -0.10
C GLY A 124 20.27 -5.11 0.09
N THR A 125 20.49 -3.81 -0.18
CA THR A 125 21.76 -3.14 0.11
C THR A 125 22.09 -3.18 1.60
N CYS A 126 21.08 -3.02 2.48
CA CYS A 126 21.28 -3.04 3.92
C CYS A 126 21.56 -4.47 4.42
N LEU A 127 20.80 -5.46 3.93
CA LEU A 127 21.07 -6.87 4.24
C LEU A 127 22.51 -7.26 3.85
N ASN A 128 22.94 -6.86 2.67
CA ASN A 128 24.29 -7.16 2.19
C ASN A 128 25.35 -6.44 3.02
N HIS A 129 25.16 -5.17 3.36
CA HIS A 129 26.08 -4.38 4.17
C HIS A 129 26.33 -5.00 5.56
N TYR A 130 25.26 -5.50 6.20
CA TYR A 130 25.34 -6.12 7.52
C TYR A 130 25.64 -7.63 7.47
N GLY A 131 25.79 -8.24 6.28
CA GLY A 131 26.00 -9.68 6.14
C GLY A 131 24.79 -10.53 6.54
N LEU A 132 23.57 -10.00 6.38
CA LEU A 132 22.32 -10.60 6.85
C LEU A 132 21.49 -11.27 5.73
N THR A 133 21.97 -11.26 4.49
CA THR A 133 21.20 -11.71 3.32
C THR A 133 20.66 -13.13 3.49
N GLU A 134 21.50 -14.06 3.95
CA GLU A 134 21.12 -15.48 4.15
C GLU A 134 20.27 -15.70 5.43
N GLN A 135 20.15 -14.68 6.26
CA GLN A 135 19.42 -14.76 7.53
C GLN A 135 18.03 -14.15 7.43
N LEU A 136 17.64 -13.60 6.28
CA LEU A 136 16.31 -13.03 6.09
C LEU A 136 15.25 -14.11 6.38
N ALA A 137 14.36 -13.84 7.34
CA ALA A 137 13.42 -14.81 7.87
C ALA A 137 11.96 -14.44 7.68
N VAL A 138 11.68 -13.21 7.25
CA VAL A 138 10.31 -12.75 6.94
C VAL A 138 10.31 -11.75 5.79
N GLY A 139 9.29 -11.86 4.95
CA GLY A 139 9.09 -10.96 3.81
C GLY A 139 10.07 -11.19 2.66
N GLY A 140 10.28 -10.16 1.85
CA GLY A 140 11.11 -10.18 0.66
C GLY A 140 12.22 -9.12 0.67
N MET A 141 13.18 -9.32 -0.22
CA MET A 141 14.24 -8.33 -0.45
C MET A 141 13.73 -7.29 -1.47
N THR A 142 14.03 -6.03 -1.22
CA THR A 142 13.69 -4.92 -2.11
C THR A 142 14.90 -4.01 -2.37
N ASN A 143 14.70 -3.04 -3.24
CA ASN A 143 15.69 -2.04 -3.63
C ASN A 143 15.19 -0.62 -3.36
N MET A 144 16.05 0.39 -3.58
CA MET A 144 15.70 1.78 -3.29
C MET A 144 14.62 2.34 -4.24
N TYR A 145 14.50 1.86 -5.47
CA TYR A 145 13.46 2.30 -6.39
C TYR A 145 12.08 1.90 -5.87
N ASP A 146 11.90 0.65 -5.46
CA ASP A 146 10.65 0.16 -4.90
C ASP A 146 10.32 0.86 -3.57
N ILE A 147 11.33 1.10 -2.72
CA ILE A 147 11.15 1.85 -1.46
C ILE A 147 10.61 3.26 -1.75
N VAL A 148 11.21 3.98 -2.69
CA VAL A 148 10.77 5.33 -3.07
C VAL A 148 9.36 5.28 -3.65
N GLU A 149 9.08 4.34 -4.55
CA GLU A 149 7.76 4.18 -5.15
C GLU A 149 6.69 3.98 -4.07
N LYS A 150 6.90 3.03 -3.15
CA LYS A 150 5.94 2.77 -2.06
C LYS A 150 5.74 3.97 -1.14
N LEU A 151 6.81 4.68 -0.80
CA LEU A 151 6.72 5.86 0.05
C LEU A 151 6.01 7.04 -0.62
N THR A 152 6.21 7.23 -1.93
CA THR A 152 5.62 8.35 -2.68
C THR A 152 4.15 8.11 -3.06
N HIS A 153 3.72 6.85 -3.14
CA HIS A 153 2.33 6.48 -3.43
C HIS A 153 1.51 6.15 -2.16
N ALA A 154 2.11 6.28 -0.98
CA ALA A 154 1.40 6.08 0.27
C ALA A 154 0.47 7.26 0.58
N ASP A 155 -0.74 6.96 1.08
CA ASP A 155 -1.64 7.97 1.64
C ASP A 155 -1.17 8.43 3.03
N LEU A 156 -0.49 7.54 3.73
CA LEU A 156 0.10 7.80 5.05
C LEU A 156 1.39 7.02 5.21
N VAL A 157 2.46 7.71 5.59
CA VAL A 157 3.72 7.09 6.02
C VAL A 157 3.88 7.23 7.52
N VAL A 158 4.02 6.10 8.22
CA VAL A 158 4.33 6.04 9.65
C VAL A 158 5.82 5.72 9.82
N LYS A 159 6.50 6.48 10.66
CA LYS A 159 7.93 6.35 10.91
C LYS A 159 8.18 6.34 12.42
N PRO A 160 8.34 5.14 13.03
CA PRO A 160 8.56 5.02 14.46
C PRO A 160 9.93 5.53 14.93
#